data_982d415f551227433c6677f709140822
#
_entry.id   982d415f551227433c6677f709140822
#
_cell.length_a   1.000
_cell.length_b   1.000
_cell.length_c   1.000
_cell.angle_alpha   90.00
_cell.angle_beta   90.00
_cell.angle_gamma   90.00
#
_symmetry.space_group_name_H-M   'P 1'
#
loop_
_entity.id
_entity.type
_entity.pdbx_description
1 polymer ?
#
loop_
_entity_poly.entity_id
_entity_poly.type
_entity_poly.pdbx_seq_one_letter_code
_entity_poly.pdbx_strand_id
1 'polypeptide(L)'
;MRYLSSNDVAEILGVNISTLKRWTDNGTIGCSKTAGGHRKFTMQHVRDYYKNYKNADKNLGLGLERLEHKTVYELINKGDYKELAKILADSSLESNEMTVNNIITGSYMKGISATLICDEIIEPGSMIVENALSQKYISHVEAFISRKLITRSVESLNQNKPNGSFNGKTALCINFEDNLPDLGVVMSEIVLRHNGYNVLNTGSHAELGNLQDIIEKKNIDLLLFYLCDMQCCMATVKDNLAKTASQVKDIVSLANKLNIEVVFGGSGIQFLSGVSSKIHNTFNKYSDLEKII
;
A
#
# COMPACT_ATOMS: atom_id res chain seq x y z
N MET A 1 4.21 10.63 -11.71
CA MET A 1 4.34 11.25 -10.39
C MET A 1 3.33 12.39 -10.28
N ARG A 2 2.34 12.27 -9.41
CA ARG A 2 1.33 13.32 -9.22
C ARG A 2 1.91 14.35 -8.25
N TYR A 3 2.16 15.55 -8.73
CA TYR A 3 2.61 16.64 -7.89
C TYR A 3 1.41 17.44 -7.37
N LEU A 4 1.51 17.87 -6.12
CA LEU A 4 0.61 18.84 -5.52
C LEU A 4 1.06 20.26 -5.92
N SER A 5 0.11 21.13 -6.21
CA SER A 5 0.37 22.53 -6.46
C SER A 5 0.57 23.30 -5.14
N SER A 6 1.03 24.55 -5.20
CA SER A 6 1.09 25.42 -4.03
C SER A 6 -0.29 25.68 -3.41
N ASN A 7 -1.35 25.68 -4.22
CA ASN A 7 -2.71 25.83 -3.73
C ASN A 7 -3.14 24.61 -2.93
N ASP A 8 -2.93 23.40 -3.48
CA ASP A 8 -3.28 22.15 -2.82
C ASP A 8 -2.57 22.03 -1.46
N VAL A 9 -1.27 22.35 -1.41
CA VAL A 9 -0.51 22.25 -0.15
C VAL A 9 -0.87 23.34 0.83
N ALA A 10 -1.14 24.56 0.38
CA ALA A 10 -1.61 25.64 1.25
C ALA A 10 -2.96 25.28 1.90
N GLU A 11 -3.87 24.68 1.11
CA GLU A 11 -5.15 24.17 1.59
C GLU A 11 -4.95 23.01 2.58
N ILE A 12 -4.13 21.99 2.23
CA ILE A 12 -3.79 20.87 3.10
C ILE A 12 -3.23 21.32 4.45
N LEU A 13 -2.36 22.34 4.44
CA LEU A 13 -1.71 22.84 5.65
C LEU A 13 -2.52 23.92 6.38
N GLY A 14 -3.68 24.32 5.86
CA GLY A 14 -4.52 25.37 6.44
C GLY A 14 -3.84 26.73 6.49
N VAL A 15 -3.00 27.07 5.50
CA VAL A 15 -2.22 28.31 5.47
C VAL A 15 -2.41 29.07 4.18
N ASN A 16 -2.11 30.37 4.20
CA ASN A 16 -2.10 31.18 2.99
C ASN A 16 -0.92 30.80 2.09
N ILE A 17 -1.09 30.94 0.77
CA ILE A 17 -0.05 30.70 -0.23
C ILE A 17 1.22 31.52 0.05
N SER A 18 1.09 32.74 0.56
CA SER A 18 2.22 33.59 0.96
C SER A 18 3.03 33.00 2.12
N THR A 19 2.35 32.37 3.08
CA THR A 19 2.99 31.64 4.19
C THR A 19 3.70 30.41 3.66
N LEU A 20 3.05 29.63 2.80
CA LEU A 20 3.68 28.45 2.18
C LEU A 20 4.93 28.85 1.36
N LYS A 21 4.87 29.93 0.57
CA LYS A 21 6.03 30.43 -0.15
C LYS A 21 7.18 30.75 0.79
N ARG A 22 6.93 31.47 1.87
CA ARG A 22 7.95 31.81 2.89
C ARG A 22 8.54 30.51 3.49
N TRP A 23 7.71 29.52 3.79
CA TRP A 23 8.16 28.24 4.33
C TRP A 23 9.03 27.43 3.37
N THR A 24 8.74 27.51 2.07
CA THR A 24 9.62 26.88 1.07
C THR A 24 10.94 27.62 0.88
N ASP A 25 10.93 28.94 1.02
CA ASP A 25 12.13 29.76 0.83
C ASP A 25 13.10 29.66 2.01
N ASN A 26 12.58 29.41 3.23
CA ASN A 26 13.41 29.21 4.44
C ASN A 26 13.64 27.72 4.78
N GLY A 27 13.19 26.80 3.93
CA GLY A 27 13.43 25.36 4.11
C GLY A 27 12.52 24.68 5.14
N THR A 28 11.50 25.35 5.67
CA THR A 28 10.51 24.74 6.59
C THR A 28 9.76 23.60 5.93
N ILE A 29 9.42 23.72 4.65
CA ILE A 29 8.82 22.66 3.83
C ILE A 29 9.59 22.52 2.51
N GLY A 30 9.91 21.28 2.15
CA GLY A 30 10.58 20.97 0.88
C GLY A 30 9.66 21.16 -0.32
N CYS A 31 10.22 21.57 -1.44
CA CYS A 31 9.54 21.56 -2.73
C CYS A 31 10.52 21.36 -3.89
N SER A 32 10.02 20.91 -5.05
CA SER A 32 10.74 20.98 -6.31
C SER A 32 10.30 22.20 -7.09
N LYS A 33 11.17 22.81 -7.90
CA LYS A 33 10.82 23.95 -8.78
C LYS A 33 10.89 23.48 -10.24
N THR A 34 9.92 23.87 -11.04
CA THR A 34 9.98 23.70 -12.50
C THR A 34 10.96 24.71 -13.10
N ALA A 35 11.34 24.53 -14.37
CA ALA A 35 12.16 25.51 -15.10
C ALA A 35 11.55 26.92 -15.10
N GLY A 36 10.22 27.04 -15.06
CA GLY A 36 9.49 28.30 -14.92
C GLY A 36 9.33 28.80 -13.47
N GLY A 37 10.01 28.21 -12.49
CA GLY A 37 10.00 28.64 -11.09
C GLY A 37 8.76 28.25 -10.29
N HIS A 38 7.80 27.51 -10.86
CA HIS A 38 6.62 27.03 -10.13
C HIS A 38 7.00 25.94 -9.13
N ARG A 39 6.55 26.09 -7.88
CA ARG A 39 6.76 25.11 -6.82
C ARG A 39 5.85 23.91 -7.04
N LYS A 40 6.42 22.71 -6.93
CA LYS A 40 5.72 21.42 -6.95
C LYS A 40 6.07 20.65 -5.70
N PHE A 41 5.07 20.02 -5.11
CA PHE A 41 5.21 19.27 -3.87
C PHE A 41 4.83 17.82 -4.09
N THR A 42 5.37 16.95 -3.26
CA THR A 42 4.95 15.57 -3.12
C THR A 42 4.25 15.39 -1.78
N MET A 43 3.49 14.31 -1.61
CA MET A 43 2.92 13.96 -0.30
C MET A 43 4.03 13.79 0.75
N GLN A 44 5.23 13.35 0.32
CA GLN A 44 6.37 13.21 1.22
C GLN A 44 6.83 14.55 1.80
N HIS A 45 6.84 15.63 1.00
CA HIS A 45 7.17 16.97 1.52
C HIS A 45 6.21 17.41 2.64
N VAL A 46 4.90 17.11 2.47
CA VAL A 46 3.87 17.40 3.48
C VAL A 46 4.09 16.53 4.73
N ARG A 47 4.36 15.22 4.54
CA ARG A 47 4.65 14.28 5.62
C ARG A 47 5.88 14.68 6.43
N ASP A 48 6.97 15.07 5.76
CA ASP A 48 8.21 15.48 6.42
C ASP A 48 7.98 16.77 7.24
N TYR A 49 7.18 17.70 6.73
CA TYR A 49 6.76 18.87 7.48
C TYR A 49 6.06 18.49 8.78
N TYR A 50 5.07 17.58 8.74
CA TYR A 50 4.38 17.14 9.96
C TYR A 50 5.28 16.39 10.94
N LYS A 51 6.20 15.58 10.46
CA LYS A 51 7.17 14.90 11.33
C LYS A 51 8.08 15.88 12.09
N ASN A 52 8.51 16.92 11.41
CA ASN A 52 9.48 17.88 11.95
C ASN A 52 8.85 18.95 12.83
N TYR A 53 7.58 19.28 12.60
CA TYR A 53 6.85 20.35 13.27
C TYR A 53 5.62 19.80 14.01
N LYS A 54 5.85 18.91 15.00
CA LYS A 54 4.80 18.25 15.81
C LYS A 54 3.80 19.20 16.49
N ASN A 55 4.12 20.46 16.66
CA ASN A 55 3.25 21.48 17.23
C ASN A 55 2.34 22.19 16.20
N ALA A 56 2.40 21.82 14.92
CA ALA A 56 1.49 22.29 13.88
C ALA A 56 0.07 21.68 13.99
N ASP A 57 -0.25 21.16 15.14
CA ASP A 57 -1.35 20.24 15.44
C ASP A 57 -2.76 20.80 15.37
N LYS A 58 -2.95 22.07 15.05
CA LYS A 58 -4.29 22.62 15.29
C LYS A 58 -5.18 22.83 14.08
N ASN A 59 -4.63 22.87 12.86
CA ASN A 59 -5.46 23.07 11.67
C ASN A 59 -4.86 22.41 10.43
N LEU A 60 -5.10 21.14 10.23
CA LEU A 60 -4.96 20.53 8.91
C LEU A 60 -6.21 20.92 8.11
N GLY A 61 -6.11 21.98 7.34
CA GLY A 61 -7.12 22.30 6.33
C GLY A 61 -6.89 21.43 5.10
N LEU A 62 -7.26 20.16 5.16
CA LEU A 62 -7.20 19.26 3.97
C LEU A 62 -8.27 19.62 2.92
N GLY A 63 -8.76 20.85 2.87
CA GLY A 63 -9.97 21.16 2.08
C GLY A 63 -11.20 20.41 2.62
N LEU A 64 -11.09 19.91 3.84
CA LEU A 64 -12.01 18.99 4.50
C LEU A 64 -13.14 19.75 5.22
N GLU A 65 -13.42 20.97 4.82
CA GLU A 65 -14.51 21.76 5.41
C GLU A 65 -15.91 21.24 5.06
N ARG A 66 -16.01 20.20 4.23
CA ARG A 66 -17.26 19.44 4.13
C ARG A 66 -17.37 18.55 5.35
N LEU A 67 -18.50 18.59 6.03
CA LEU A 67 -18.78 17.90 7.31
C LEU A 67 -18.35 16.42 7.35
N GLU A 68 -18.46 15.70 6.24
CA GLU A 68 -18.03 14.30 6.08
C GLU A 68 -16.51 14.10 6.26
N HIS A 69 -15.72 15.05 5.83
CA HIS A 69 -14.26 14.95 5.91
C HIS A 69 -13.72 15.30 7.30
N LYS A 70 -14.42 16.14 8.05
CA LYS A 70 -14.05 16.53 9.40
C LYS A 70 -13.98 15.30 10.32
N THR A 71 -14.94 14.38 10.19
CA THR A 71 -14.98 13.13 10.97
C THR A 71 -13.78 12.25 10.69
N VAL A 72 -13.42 12.00 9.41
CA VAL A 72 -12.25 11.21 9.02
C VAL A 72 -10.98 11.81 9.62
N TYR A 73 -10.84 13.12 9.51
CA TYR A 73 -9.67 13.82 10.03
C TYR A 73 -9.55 13.74 11.56
N GLU A 74 -10.65 13.90 12.28
CA GLU A 74 -10.68 13.75 13.74
C GLU A 74 -10.29 12.32 14.17
N LEU A 75 -10.74 11.31 13.44
CA LEU A 75 -10.40 9.91 13.69
C LEU A 75 -8.91 9.64 13.43
N ILE A 76 -8.35 10.17 12.33
CA ILE A 76 -6.91 10.09 12.06
C ILE A 76 -6.09 10.70 13.20
N ASN A 77 -6.50 11.88 13.71
CA ASN A 77 -5.82 12.55 14.82
C ASN A 77 -5.93 11.79 16.14
N LYS A 78 -7.06 11.14 16.39
CA LYS A 78 -7.28 10.31 17.58
C LYS A 78 -6.59 8.96 17.49
N GLY A 79 -6.18 8.51 16.30
CA GLY A 79 -5.67 7.18 16.05
C GLY A 79 -6.75 6.09 16.14
N ASP A 80 -7.99 6.43 15.85
CA ASP A 80 -9.10 5.47 15.86
C ASP A 80 -9.14 4.70 14.53
N TYR A 81 -8.15 3.83 14.37
CA TYR A 81 -7.97 3.04 13.14
C TYR A 81 -9.12 2.07 12.89
N LYS A 82 -9.73 1.56 13.97
CA LYS A 82 -10.87 0.65 13.86
C LYS A 82 -12.09 1.32 13.22
N GLU A 83 -12.37 2.55 13.60
CA GLU A 83 -13.48 3.30 13.00
C GLU A 83 -13.13 3.76 11.58
N LEU A 84 -11.86 4.14 11.34
CA LEU A 84 -11.38 4.44 9.98
C LEU A 84 -11.53 3.22 9.04
N ALA A 85 -11.25 2.01 9.52
CA ALA A 85 -11.42 0.78 8.74
C ALA A 85 -12.89 0.53 8.34
N LYS A 86 -13.84 0.81 9.25
CA LYS A 86 -15.27 0.71 8.94
C LYS A 86 -15.69 1.73 7.89
N ILE A 87 -15.33 3.01 8.10
CA ILE A 87 -15.65 4.07 7.12
C ILE A 87 -15.01 3.76 5.77
N LEU A 88 -13.79 3.19 5.74
CA LEU A 88 -13.14 2.74 4.51
C LEU A 88 -13.97 1.70 3.78
N ALA A 89 -14.45 0.68 4.51
CA ALA A 89 -15.30 -0.37 3.94
C ALA A 89 -16.61 0.20 3.38
N ASP A 90 -17.34 0.96 4.19
CA ASP A 90 -18.61 1.56 3.81
C ASP A 90 -18.47 2.49 2.60
N SER A 91 -17.50 3.41 2.65
CA SER A 91 -17.25 4.36 1.57
C SER A 91 -16.80 3.67 0.27
N SER A 92 -16.05 2.57 0.38
CA SER A 92 -15.64 1.81 -0.80
C SER A 92 -16.80 1.08 -1.46
N LEU A 93 -17.73 0.55 -0.69
CA LEU A 93 -18.99 -0.07 -1.18
C LEU A 93 -19.92 0.97 -1.81
N GLU A 94 -19.98 2.17 -1.24
CA GLU A 94 -20.74 3.30 -1.78
C GLU A 94 -20.05 3.97 -2.98
N SER A 95 -18.86 3.50 -3.38
CA SER A 95 -18.05 4.11 -4.43
C SER A 95 -17.66 5.57 -4.15
N ASN A 96 -17.56 5.95 -2.88
CA ASN A 96 -17.09 7.26 -2.45
C ASN A 96 -15.56 7.33 -2.48
N GLU A 97 -15.02 7.53 -3.69
CA GLU A 97 -13.58 7.59 -3.95
C GLU A 97 -12.87 8.66 -3.11
N MET A 98 -13.52 9.79 -2.88
CA MET A 98 -12.93 10.90 -2.13
C MET A 98 -12.67 10.52 -0.67
N THR A 99 -13.64 9.89 0.00
CA THR A 99 -13.49 9.46 1.40
C THR A 99 -12.44 8.36 1.52
N VAL A 100 -12.43 7.38 0.61
CA VAL A 100 -11.40 6.32 0.56
C VAL A 100 -10.00 6.93 0.42
N ASN A 101 -9.81 7.86 -0.52
CA ASN A 101 -8.55 8.57 -0.69
C ASN A 101 -8.14 9.37 0.56
N ASN A 102 -9.09 10.09 1.17
CA ASN A 102 -8.82 10.90 2.35
C ASN A 102 -8.38 10.06 3.55
N ILE A 103 -8.96 8.87 3.74
CA ILE A 103 -8.53 7.96 4.81
C ILE A 103 -7.09 7.51 4.56
N ILE A 104 -6.78 6.99 3.38
CA ILE A 104 -5.48 6.39 3.08
C ILE A 104 -4.38 7.45 2.97
N THR A 105 -4.59 8.44 2.10
CA THR A 105 -3.57 9.48 1.86
C THR A 105 -3.47 10.47 3.01
N GLY A 106 -4.59 10.78 3.67
CA GLY A 106 -4.61 11.64 4.85
C GLY A 106 -3.85 11.01 6.02
N SER A 107 -4.07 9.72 6.30
CA SER A 107 -3.31 8.96 7.31
C SER A 107 -1.81 8.98 6.99
N TYR A 108 -1.44 8.73 5.73
CA TYR A 108 -0.06 8.76 5.29
C TYR A 108 0.58 10.16 5.44
N MET A 109 -0.10 11.20 5.00
CA MET A 109 0.36 12.59 5.13
C MET A 109 0.50 13.02 6.59
N LYS A 110 -0.36 12.55 7.48
CA LYS A 110 -0.28 12.80 8.93
C LYS A 110 0.93 12.11 9.60
N GLY A 111 1.63 11.26 8.89
CA GLY A 111 2.85 10.62 9.37
C GLY A 111 2.66 9.20 9.89
N ILE A 112 1.47 8.62 9.77
CA ILE A 112 1.23 7.22 10.08
C ILE A 112 2.08 6.35 9.13
N SER A 113 2.72 5.29 9.65
CA SER A 113 3.55 4.42 8.82
C SER A 113 2.71 3.68 7.77
N ALA A 114 3.32 3.36 6.63
CA ALA A 114 2.64 2.58 5.60
C ALA A 114 2.20 1.21 6.13
N THR A 115 3.04 0.56 6.92
CA THR A 115 2.74 -0.73 7.58
C THR A 115 1.53 -0.62 8.50
N LEU A 116 1.44 0.42 9.31
CA LEU A 116 0.32 0.61 10.23
C LEU A 116 -1.00 0.91 9.47
N ILE A 117 -0.92 1.68 8.38
CA ILE A 117 -2.08 1.92 7.51
C ILE A 117 -2.56 0.60 6.88
N CYS A 118 -1.64 -0.23 6.42
CA CYS A 118 -1.97 -1.54 5.87
C CYS A 118 -2.59 -2.46 6.92
N ASP A 119 -1.94 -2.61 8.08
CA ASP A 119 -2.32 -3.57 9.12
C ASP A 119 -3.60 -3.19 9.88
N GLU A 120 -3.81 -1.90 10.15
CA GLU A 120 -4.86 -1.46 11.07
C GLU A 120 -6.05 -0.75 10.38
N ILE A 121 -5.89 -0.34 9.11
CA ILE A 121 -6.97 0.35 8.38
C ILE A 121 -7.39 -0.45 7.16
N ILE A 122 -6.44 -0.79 6.26
CA ILE A 122 -6.78 -1.36 4.94
C ILE A 122 -7.19 -2.83 5.07
N GLU A 123 -6.37 -3.66 5.73
CA GLU A 123 -6.71 -5.07 5.93
C GLU A 123 -8.02 -5.25 6.70
N PRO A 124 -8.24 -4.59 7.86
CA PRO A 124 -9.51 -4.71 8.57
C PRO A 124 -10.70 -4.19 7.75
N GLY A 125 -10.54 -3.09 7.00
CA GLY A 125 -11.59 -2.57 6.11
C GLY A 125 -11.92 -3.56 4.99
N SER A 126 -10.91 -4.17 4.37
CA SER A 126 -11.10 -5.20 3.35
C SER A 126 -11.77 -6.44 3.91
N MET A 127 -11.45 -6.84 5.15
CA MET A 127 -12.11 -7.96 5.83
C MET A 127 -13.58 -7.70 6.12
N ILE A 128 -13.99 -6.45 6.38
CA ILE A 128 -15.41 -6.10 6.51
C ILE A 128 -16.15 -6.35 5.20
N VAL A 129 -15.58 -5.91 4.07
CA VAL A 129 -16.14 -6.14 2.72
C VAL A 129 -16.22 -7.64 2.42
N GLU A 130 -15.17 -8.40 2.74
CA GLU A 130 -15.11 -9.85 2.54
C GLU A 130 -16.17 -10.58 3.36
N ASN A 131 -16.37 -10.17 4.61
CA ASN A 131 -17.42 -10.73 5.47
C ASN A 131 -18.81 -10.44 4.92
N ALA A 132 -19.07 -9.23 4.40
CA ALA A 132 -20.33 -8.89 3.77
C ALA A 132 -20.59 -9.74 2.52
N LEU A 133 -19.55 -10.03 1.72
CA LEU A 133 -19.64 -10.93 0.58
C LEU A 133 -19.94 -12.37 1.02
N SER A 134 -19.24 -12.89 2.01
CA SER A 134 -19.42 -14.26 2.51
C SER A 134 -20.83 -14.49 3.09
N GLN A 135 -21.41 -13.46 3.69
CA GLN A 135 -22.76 -13.45 4.20
C GLN A 135 -23.83 -13.16 3.12
N LYS A 136 -23.41 -12.94 1.87
CA LYS A 136 -24.25 -12.60 0.72
C LYS A 136 -25.05 -11.29 0.87
N TYR A 137 -24.52 -10.35 1.66
CA TYR A 137 -25.09 -9.00 1.75
C TYR A 137 -24.72 -8.14 0.55
N ILE A 138 -23.63 -8.47 -0.10
CA ILE A 138 -23.16 -7.84 -1.34
C ILE A 138 -22.83 -8.90 -2.39
N SER A 139 -22.79 -8.50 -3.64
CA SER A 139 -22.39 -9.33 -4.77
C SER A 139 -20.86 -9.33 -4.95
N HIS A 140 -20.34 -10.32 -5.70
CA HIS A 140 -18.94 -10.34 -6.12
C HIS A 140 -18.53 -9.09 -6.89
N VAL A 141 -19.45 -8.52 -7.69
CA VAL A 141 -19.18 -7.29 -8.45
C VAL A 141 -18.97 -6.10 -7.54
N GLU A 142 -19.82 -5.94 -6.51
CA GLU A 142 -19.67 -4.86 -5.52
C GLU A 142 -18.39 -5.00 -4.72
N ALA A 143 -18.07 -6.22 -4.26
CA ALA A 143 -16.81 -6.48 -3.57
C ALA A 143 -15.58 -6.19 -4.46
N PHE A 144 -15.65 -6.52 -5.75
CA PHE A 144 -14.57 -6.24 -6.70
C PHE A 144 -14.40 -4.73 -6.94
N ILE A 145 -15.50 -3.98 -7.11
CA ILE A 145 -15.47 -2.53 -7.28
C ILE A 145 -14.85 -1.88 -6.05
N SER A 146 -15.29 -2.25 -4.85
CA SER A 146 -14.78 -1.76 -3.57
C SER A 146 -13.26 -2.02 -3.46
N ARG A 147 -12.82 -3.26 -3.68
CA ARG A 147 -11.41 -3.62 -3.64
C ARG A 147 -10.58 -2.83 -4.64
N LYS A 148 -11.08 -2.66 -5.87
CA LYS A 148 -10.38 -1.88 -6.91
C LYS A 148 -10.24 -0.42 -6.52
N LEU A 149 -11.24 0.14 -5.86
CA LEU A 149 -11.20 1.52 -5.38
C LEU A 149 -10.14 1.70 -4.29
N ILE A 150 -10.11 0.80 -3.31
CA ILE A 150 -9.09 0.78 -2.25
C ILE A 150 -7.69 0.63 -2.89
N THR A 151 -7.51 -0.33 -3.80
CA THR A 151 -6.22 -0.58 -4.47
C THR A 151 -5.69 0.67 -5.17
N ARG A 152 -6.53 1.39 -5.93
CA ARG A 152 -6.15 2.65 -6.60
C ARG A 152 -5.67 3.72 -5.61
N SER A 153 -6.35 3.80 -4.49
CA SER A 153 -5.99 4.76 -3.44
C SER A 153 -4.65 4.43 -2.81
N VAL A 154 -4.39 3.14 -2.56
CA VAL A 154 -3.12 2.63 -2.05
C VAL A 154 -2.00 2.84 -3.07
N GLU A 155 -2.22 2.55 -4.36
CA GLU A 155 -1.25 2.80 -5.44
C GLU A 155 -0.80 4.26 -5.51
N SER A 156 -1.65 5.20 -5.10
CA SER A 156 -1.28 6.62 -5.05
C SER A 156 -0.11 6.89 -4.10
N LEU A 157 0.07 6.07 -3.06
CA LEU A 157 1.19 6.17 -2.13
C LEU A 157 2.52 5.77 -2.78
N ASN A 158 2.52 4.86 -3.76
CA ASN A 158 3.71 4.43 -4.50
C ASN A 158 4.35 5.54 -5.34
N GLN A 159 3.57 6.56 -5.71
CA GLN A 159 4.07 7.70 -6.49
C GLN A 159 4.98 8.61 -5.69
N ASN A 160 5.00 8.46 -4.38
CA ASN A 160 5.78 9.26 -3.46
C ASN A 160 6.96 8.43 -2.97
N LYS A 161 8.07 8.44 -3.72
CA LYS A 161 9.31 7.84 -3.21
C LYS A 161 9.64 8.53 -1.87
N PRO A 162 9.79 7.77 -0.78
CA PRO A 162 10.39 8.33 0.42
C PRO A 162 11.76 8.89 0.03
N ASN A 163 12.19 9.98 0.66
CA ASN A 163 13.56 10.49 0.53
C ASN A 163 14.58 9.56 1.20
N GLY A 164 14.26 8.27 1.31
CA GLY A 164 15.15 7.22 1.79
C GLY A 164 16.19 6.87 0.73
N SER A 165 17.41 6.63 1.17
CA SER A 165 18.46 6.10 0.31
C SER A 165 18.01 4.75 -0.27
N PHE A 166 18.15 4.61 -1.58
CA PHE A 166 18.04 3.31 -2.24
C PHE A 166 19.01 2.33 -1.58
N ASN A 167 18.53 1.17 -1.14
CA ASN A 167 19.34 0.18 -0.44
C ASN A 167 20.19 -0.70 -1.37
N GLY A 168 20.14 -0.44 -2.67
CA GLY A 168 20.88 -1.19 -3.70
C GLY A 168 20.18 -2.46 -4.19
N LYS A 169 19.07 -2.86 -3.58
CA LYS A 169 18.36 -4.11 -3.88
C LYS A 169 17.12 -3.89 -4.75
N THR A 170 16.84 -4.86 -5.61
CA THR A 170 15.60 -4.91 -6.43
C THR A 170 14.72 -6.06 -5.97
N ALA A 171 13.45 -5.76 -5.71
CA ALA A 171 12.43 -6.74 -5.37
C ALA A 171 11.45 -6.93 -6.53
N LEU A 172 10.99 -8.16 -6.73
CA LEU A 172 9.91 -8.50 -7.65
C LEU A 172 8.70 -8.98 -6.86
N CYS A 173 7.62 -8.20 -6.90
CA CYS A 173 6.34 -8.57 -6.30
C CYS A 173 5.48 -9.28 -7.36
N ILE A 174 5.02 -10.48 -7.04
CA ILE A 174 4.30 -11.36 -7.97
C ILE A 174 3.10 -11.96 -7.26
N ASN A 175 2.03 -12.18 -8.03
CA ASN A 175 0.95 -13.08 -7.68
C ASN A 175 1.06 -14.40 -8.44
N PHE A 176 0.44 -15.45 -7.90
CA PHE A 176 0.30 -16.69 -8.64
C PHE A 176 -0.62 -16.50 -9.84
N GLU A 177 -0.38 -17.28 -10.88
CA GLU A 177 -1.27 -17.38 -12.02
C GLU A 177 -2.71 -17.62 -11.56
N ASP A 178 -3.66 -16.95 -12.18
CA ASP A 178 -5.09 -16.98 -11.89
C ASP A 178 -5.55 -16.17 -10.65
N ASN A 179 -4.66 -15.60 -9.87
CA ASN A 179 -5.05 -14.66 -8.82
C ASN A 179 -5.16 -13.25 -9.35
N LEU A 180 -6.33 -12.66 -9.18
CA LEU A 180 -6.61 -11.30 -9.64
C LEU A 180 -5.97 -10.22 -8.76
N PRO A 181 -5.91 -8.98 -9.26
CA PRO A 181 -5.04 -7.93 -8.78
C PRO A 181 -5.16 -7.70 -7.31
N ASP A 182 -4.04 -7.67 -6.72
CA ASP A 182 -3.94 -7.88 -5.37
C ASP A 182 -3.55 -6.67 -4.62
N LEU A 183 -4.51 -6.22 -3.89
CA LEU A 183 -4.30 -5.23 -2.84
C LEU A 183 -3.10 -5.63 -1.96
N GLY A 184 -2.98 -6.92 -1.63
CA GLY A 184 -1.87 -7.44 -0.84
C GLY A 184 -0.50 -7.26 -1.49
N VAL A 185 -0.40 -7.47 -2.82
CA VAL A 185 0.84 -7.23 -3.58
C VAL A 185 1.18 -5.74 -3.61
N VAL A 186 0.19 -4.88 -3.82
CA VAL A 186 0.39 -3.42 -3.84
C VAL A 186 0.80 -2.89 -2.47
N MET A 187 0.20 -3.39 -1.39
CA MET A 187 0.62 -3.03 -0.02
C MET A 187 2.04 -3.50 0.27
N SER A 188 2.40 -4.73 -0.16
CA SER A 188 3.77 -5.24 -0.04
C SER A 188 4.77 -4.38 -0.80
N GLU A 189 4.44 -3.97 -2.03
CA GLU A 189 5.25 -3.07 -2.83
C GLU A 189 5.53 -1.75 -2.09
N ILE A 190 4.50 -1.16 -1.45
CA ILE A 190 4.66 0.09 -0.71
C ILE A 190 5.64 -0.10 0.45
N VAL A 191 5.51 -1.18 1.22
CA VAL A 191 6.41 -1.47 2.34
C VAL A 191 7.85 -1.62 1.85
N LEU A 192 8.08 -2.40 0.79
CA LEU A 192 9.41 -2.56 0.20
C LEU A 192 10.01 -1.23 -0.28
N ARG A 193 9.21 -0.41 -0.98
CA ARG A 193 9.66 0.92 -1.45
C ARG A 193 10.03 1.85 -0.30
N HIS A 194 9.29 1.79 0.82
CA HIS A 194 9.60 2.58 2.01
C HIS A 194 10.88 2.12 2.71
N ASN A 195 11.26 0.86 2.51
CA ASN A 195 12.53 0.27 2.98
C ASN A 195 13.66 0.34 1.95
N GLY A 196 13.51 1.18 0.92
CA GLY A 196 14.56 1.54 -0.02
C GLY A 196 14.73 0.60 -1.21
N TYR A 197 13.88 -0.42 -1.37
CA TYR A 197 13.95 -1.30 -2.54
C TYR A 197 13.51 -0.59 -3.82
N ASN A 198 14.17 -0.93 -4.93
CA ASN A 198 13.58 -0.77 -6.24
C ASN A 198 12.59 -1.90 -6.47
N VAL A 199 11.30 -1.62 -6.68
CA VAL A 199 10.27 -2.66 -6.76
C VAL A 199 9.69 -2.72 -8.16
N LEU A 200 9.70 -3.92 -8.72
CA LEU A 200 8.95 -4.30 -9.90
C LEU A 200 7.70 -5.07 -9.43
N ASN A 201 6.55 -4.72 -9.95
CA ASN A 201 5.28 -5.36 -9.63
C ASN A 201 4.65 -5.85 -10.93
N THR A 202 4.45 -7.16 -11.06
CA THR A 202 3.84 -7.77 -12.24
C THR A 202 2.32 -7.68 -12.25
N GLY A 203 1.73 -7.24 -11.13
CA GLY A 203 0.28 -7.29 -10.94
C GLY A 203 -0.21 -8.71 -10.67
N SER A 204 -1.30 -9.09 -11.31
CA SER A 204 -2.05 -10.30 -11.01
C SER A 204 -1.71 -11.52 -11.83
N HIS A 205 -0.81 -11.43 -12.79
CA HIS A 205 -0.52 -12.54 -13.70
C HIS A 205 0.96 -12.62 -13.99
N ALA A 206 1.59 -13.66 -13.48
CA ALA A 206 2.97 -13.97 -13.78
C ALA A 206 3.08 -15.41 -14.31
N GLU A 207 3.56 -15.54 -15.51
CA GLU A 207 3.93 -16.84 -16.07
C GLU A 207 5.26 -17.29 -15.42
N LEU A 208 5.17 -18.23 -14.48
CA LEU A 208 6.32 -18.70 -13.70
C LEU A 208 7.41 -19.37 -14.56
N GLY A 209 7.04 -19.85 -15.76
CA GLY A 209 7.99 -20.49 -16.68
C GLY A 209 9.15 -19.58 -17.11
N ASN A 210 8.94 -18.26 -17.09
CA ASN A 210 9.96 -17.28 -17.48
C ASN A 210 10.59 -16.55 -16.27
N LEU A 211 10.30 -17.02 -15.05
CA LEU A 211 10.72 -16.31 -13.82
C LEU A 211 12.25 -16.23 -13.71
N GLN A 212 12.99 -17.31 -14.05
CA GLN A 212 14.45 -17.32 -14.02
C GLN A 212 15.04 -16.21 -14.91
N ASP A 213 14.54 -16.11 -16.15
CA ASP A 213 15.02 -15.10 -17.11
C ASP A 213 14.81 -13.67 -16.62
N ILE A 214 13.67 -13.40 -15.98
CA ILE A 214 13.37 -12.08 -15.40
C ILE A 214 14.27 -11.77 -14.23
N ILE A 215 14.49 -12.75 -13.34
CA ILE A 215 15.40 -12.61 -12.19
C ILE A 215 16.79 -12.18 -12.66
N GLU A 216 17.35 -12.90 -13.63
CA GLU A 216 18.70 -12.64 -14.14
C GLU A 216 18.79 -11.31 -14.90
N LYS A 217 17.82 -11.03 -15.80
CA LYS A 217 17.80 -9.80 -16.61
C LYS A 217 17.59 -8.52 -15.81
N LYS A 218 16.87 -8.61 -14.69
CA LYS A 218 16.51 -7.45 -13.86
C LYS A 218 17.32 -7.36 -12.57
N ASN A 219 18.24 -8.28 -12.34
CA ASN A 219 19.04 -8.37 -11.11
C ASN A 219 18.15 -8.33 -9.87
N ILE A 220 17.25 -9.30 -9.77
CA ILE A 220 16.30 -9.41 -8.66
C ILE A 220 17.02 -10.03 -7.46
N ASP A 221 16.95 -9.36 -6.32
CA ASP A 221 17.51 -9.81 -5.04
C ASP A 221 16.47 -10.49 -4.15
N LEU A 222 15.19 -10.10 -4.30
CA LEU A 222 14.08 -10.57 -3.49
C LEU A 222 12.86 -10.89 -4.36
N LEU A 223 12.29 -12.07 -4.18
CA LEU A 223 10.96 -12.43 -4.69
C LEU A 223 9.94 -12.33 -3.56
N LEU A 224 8.85 -11.60 -3.80
CA LEU A 224 7.73 -11.55 -2.88
C LEU A 224 6.47 -12.08 -3.56
N PHE A 225 5.88 -13.11 -2.96
CA PHE A 225 4.59 -13.68 -3.38
C PHE A 225 3.54 -13.42 -2.32
N TYR A 226 2.35 -12.96 -2.74
CA TYR A 226 1.22 -12.78 -1.85
C TYR A 226 0.16 -13.84 -2.13
N LEU A 227 -0.20 -14.61 -1.12
CA LEU A 227 -1.17 -15.70 -1.17
C LEU A 227 -2.48 -15.24 -0.55
N CYS A 228 -3.41 -14.84 -1.38
CA CYS A 228 -4.73 -14.40 -0.95
C CYS A 228 -5.67 -15.58 -0.72
N ASP A 229 -6.46 -15.53 0.34
CA ASP A 229 -7.55 -16.49 0.60
C ASP A 229 -8.93 -15.82 0.70
N MET A 230 -9.06 -14.61 0.16
CA MET A 230 -10.33 -13.88 0.17
C MET A 230 -11.26 -14.38 -0.95
N GLN A 231 -12.55 -14.51 -0.65
CA GLN A 231 -13.56 -15.00 -1.60
C GLN A 231 -13.79 -14.07 -2.80
N CYS A 232 -13.46 -12.80 -2.66
CA CYS A 232 -13.48 -11.87 -3.79
C CYS A 232 -12.42 -12.20 -4.86
N CYS A 233 -11.42 -13.01 -4.52
CA CYS A 233 -10.50 -13.60 -5.48
C CYS A 233 -11.16 -14.83 -6.09
N MET A 234 -11.30 -14.87 -7.42
CA MET A 234 -11.95 -15.99 -8.13
C MET A 234 -11.21 -17.33 -8.02
N ALA A 235 -9.95 -17.30 -7.57
CA ALA A 235 -9.13 -18.48 -7.35
C ALA A 235 -8.37 -18.33 -6.02
N THR A 236 -8.96 -18.83 -4.95
CA THR A 236 -8.30 -18.82 -3.65
C THR A 236 -7.22 -19.91 -3.58
N VAL A 237 -6.24 -19.73 -2.69
CA VAL A 237 -5.23 -20.77 -2.39
C VAL A 237 -5.91 -22.08 -1.98
N LYS A 238 -7.00 -21.99 -1.23
CA LYS A 238 -7.77 -23.13 -0.76
C LYS A 238 -8.36 -23.95 -1.91
N ASP A 239 -8.89 -23.28 -2.94
CA ASP A 239 -9.52 -23.95 -4.08
C ASP A 239 -8.50 -24.58 -5.04
N ASN A 240 -7.26 -24.06 -5.05
CA ASN A 240 -6.17 -24.47 -5.94
C ASN A 240 -4.96 -25.04 -5.18
N LEU A 241 -5.17 -25.66 -4.02
CA LEU A 241 -4.12 -26.00 -3.07
C LEU A 241 -2.99 -26.84 -3.67
N ALA A 242 -3.33 -27.86 -4.48
CA ALA A 242 -2.32 -28.74 -5.07
C ALA A 242 -1.44 -28.00 -6.08
N LYS A 243 -2.03 -27.16 -6.94
CA LYS A 243 -1.32 -26.33 -7.93
C LYS A 243 -0.43 -25.32 -7.20
N THR A 244 -0.98 -24.59 -6.23
CA THR A 244 -0.25 -23.59 -5.45
C THR A 244 0.91 -24.21 -4.68
N ALA A 245 0.71 -25.37 -4.04
CA ALA A 245 1.77 -26.07 -3.32
C ALA A 245 2.90 -26.53 -4.25
N SER A 246 2.59 -26.97 -5.47
CA SER A 246 3.61 -27.29 -6.48
C SER A 246 4.39 -26.05 -6.89
N GLN A 247 3.70 -24.97 -7.23
CA GLN A 247 4.31 -23.72 -7.64
C GLN A 247 5.23 -23.14 -6.56
N VAL A 248 4.80 -23.18 -5.29
CA VAL A 248 5.64 -22.74 -4.15
C VAL A 248 6.93 -23.57 -4.05
N LYS A 249 6.85 -24.90 -4.25
CA LYS A 249 8.05 -25.75 -4.24
C LYS A 249 9.02 -25.38 -5.36
N ASP A 250 8.49 -25.14 -6.56
CA ASP A 250 9.29 -24.77 -7.73
C ASP A 250 9.99 -23.42 -7.53
N ILE A 251 9.25 -22.43 -6.97
CA ILE A 251 9.77 -21.11 -6.64
C ILE A 251 10.90 -21.19 -5.59
N VAL A 252 10.67 -21.93 -4.50
CA VAL A 252 11.68 -22.10 -3.45
C VAL A 252 12.92 -22.80 -4.00
N SER A 253 12.74 -23.81 -4.85
CA SER A 253 13.85 -24.51 -5.52
C SER A 253 14.64 -23.56 -6.43
N LEU A 254 13.96 -22.73 -7.21
CA LEU A 254 14.58 -21.75 -8.09
C LEU A 254 15.33 -20.67 -7.29
N ALA A 255 14.71 -20.13 -6.25
CA ALA A 255 15.32 -19.12 -5.39
C ALA A 255 16.61 -19.65 -4.74
N ASN A 256 16.59 -20.88 -4.22
CA ASN A 256 17.77 -21.53 -3.67
C ASN A 256 18.89 -21.74 -4.74
N LYS A 257 18.51 -22.16 -5.95
CA LYS A 257 19.46 -22.32 -7.06
C LYS A 257 20.14 -21.01 -7.44
N LEU A 258 19.40 -19.89 -7.43
CA LEU A 258 19.89 -18.57 -7.80
C LEU A 258 20.43 -17.77 -6.62
N ASN A 259 20.36 -18.31 -5.40
CA ASN A 259 20.79 -17.68 -4.16
C ASN A 259 20.11 -16.30 -3.95
N ILE A 260 18.80 -16.25 -4.16
CA ILE A 260 17.96 -15.07 -3.92
C ILE A 260 16.97 -15.32 -2.79
N GLU A 261 16.58 -14.26 -2.11
CA GLU A 261 15.59 -14.33 -1.05
C GLU A 261 14.18 -14.50 -1.62
N VAL A 262 13.33 -15.29 -0.93
CA VAL A 262 11.91 -15.39 -1.22
C VAL A 262 11.09 -15.21 0.04
N VAL A 263 10.05 -14.38 -0.07
CA VAL A 263 9.11 -14.08 1.02
C VAL A 263 7.69 -14.36 0.54
N PHE A 264 6.92 -15.03 1.38
CA PHE A 264 5.51 -15.31 1.12
C PHE A 264 4.64 -14.58 2.14
N GLY A 265 3.68 -13.79 1.64
CA GLY A 265 2.72 -13.06 2.46
C GLY A 265 1.29 -13.57 2.30
N GLY A 266 0.43 -13.17 3.24
CA GLY A 266 -1.01 -13.32 3.15
C GLY A 266 -1.59 -14.55 3.84
N SER A 267 -2.90 -14.52 4.05
CA SER A 267 -3.66 -15.53 4.79
C SER A 267 -3.68 -16.93 4.15
N GLY A 268 -3.42 -17.01 2.86
CA GLY A 268 -3.39 -18.29 2.13
C GLY A 268 -2.22 -19.21 2.53
N ILE A 269 -1.19 -18.70 3.19
CA ILE A 269 -0.04 -19.49 3.66
C ILE A 269 -0.47 -20.62 4.61
N GLN A 270 -1.49 -20.39 5.43
CA GLN A 270 -1.99 -21.36 6.40
C GLN A 270 -2.41 -22.70 5.75
N PHE A 271 -2.81 -22.69 4.48
CA PHE A 271 -3.22 -23.90 3.76
C PHE A 271 -2.04 -24.68 3.17
N LEU A 272 -0.83 -24.15 3.22
CA LEU A 272 0.38 -24.76 2.68
C LEU A 272 1.20 -25.52 3.74
N SER A 273 0.57 -26.05 4.77
CA SER A 273 1.24 -26.69 5.92
C SER A 273 2.24 -27.79 5.54
N GLY A 274 2.00 -28.54 4.45
CA GLY A 274 2.92 -29.55 3.93
C GLY A 274 4.16 -28.99 3.20
N VAL A 275 4.17 -27.71 2.90
CA VAL A 275 5.26 -26.99 2.20
C VAL A 275 5.91 -25.98 3.13
N SER A 276 5.19 -25.50 4.14
CA SER A 276 5.61 -24.42 5.03
C SER A 276 6.92 -24.69 5.79
N SER A 277 7.26 -25.97 6.05
CA SER A 277 8.54 -26.33 6.67
C SER A 277 9.78 -25.95 5.83
N LYS A 278 9.59 -25.62 4.55
CA LYS A 278 10.64 -25.15 3.63
C LYS A 278 10.58 -23.65 3.34
N ILE A 279 9.54 -22.99 3.84
CA ILE A 279 9.36 -21.55 3.66
C ILE A 279 9.79 -20.87 4.97
N HIS A 280 10.93 -20.21 4.95
CA HIS A 280 11.50 -19.60 6.16
C HIS A 280 11.02 -18.17 6.38
N ASN A 281 10.69 -17.45 5.32
CA ASN A 281 10.30 -16.04 5.37
C ASN A 281 8.82 -15.88 4.99
N THR A 282 7.96 -15.76 5.99
CA THR A 282 6.52 -15.55 5.80
C THR A 282 6.03 -14.39 6.65
N PHE A 283 5.00 -13.68 6.17
CA PHE A 283 4.34 -12.64 6.95
C PHE A 283 2.82 -12.69 6.79
N ASN A 284 2.12 -12.35 7.86
CA ASN A 284 0.67 -12.11 7.84
C ASN A 284 0.36 -10.63 8.06
N LYS A 285 1.25 -9.90 8.74
CA LYS A 285 1.17 -8.45 8.92
C LYS A 285 2.29 -7.76 8.15
N TYR A 286 2.01 -6.60 7.58
CA TYR A 286 3.01 -5.82 6.86
C TYR A 286 4.11 -5.28 7.77
N SER A 287 3.81 -5.10 9.06
CA SER A 287 4.81 -4.83 10.10
C SER A 287 5.78 -5.99 10.33
N ASP A 288 5.40 -7.23 10.01
CA ASP A 288 6.32 -8.37 10.06
C ASP A 288 7.17 -8.43 8.79
N LEU A 289 6.60 -8.10 7.62
CA LEU A 289 7.39 -7.93 6.40
C LEU A 289 8.53 -6.92 6.61
N GLU A 290 8.26 -5.78 7.24
CA GLU A 290 9.25 -4.74 7.54
C GLU A 290 10.41 -5.23 8.42
N LYS A 291 10.21 -6.30 9.21
CA LYS A 291 11.26 -6.92 10.04
C LYS A 291 12.08 -7.97 9.29
N ILE A 292 11.51 -8.54 8.23
CA ILE A 292 12.14 -9.61 7.44
C ILE A 292 13.14 -9.04 6.42
N ILE A 293 12.83 -7.86 5.84
CA ILE A 293 13.55 -7.24 4.72
C ILE A 293 14.71 -6.32 5.12
#